data_b45135f522ff694653627441cbcc1d8a
#
_entry.id   b45135f522ff694653627441cbcc1d8a
#
_cell.length_a   1.000
_cell.length_b   1.000
_cell.length_c   1.000
_cell.angle_alpha   90.00
_cell.angle_beta   90.00
_cell.angle_gamma   90.00
#
_symmetry.space_group_name_H-M   'P 1'
#
loop_
_entity.id
_entity.type
_entity.pdbx_description
1 polymer ?
#
loop_
_entity_poly.entity_id
_entity_poly.type
_entity_poly.pdbx_seq_one_letter_code
_entity_poly.pdbx_strand_id
1 'polypeptide(L)'
;MLLTRDDFRNLVFERDRHRCVVCGNGLHNGHKIDAHHIIERRLWADGGYYLANGATLCDDGKDGCHYKAETTFLSVEEVRRAAGIEKVILPEDMYPDHVYDKWGNVILTDGRRTKGPLYNDESVRKVLADFNRPIYVSMGEELVGDLEPIQFVEYVKYPRTYHLPWSPGKTEDDRTFQDLSVFEGKRVIVTRKMDGENFSGYRDYCHARSVDGRSHYTRDWAKNFWMQRSYELPDGWRVCAENLYAVHSIKYDDLPGYLLGFSIWNEYNTCLSWDDTVEWFSLLDMPMVPVLYDGIWNEAAIKKLYDEKTDRDVHEGYVVRLADSFEYKDFKTSVAKYVRANHVASQKHWFYGSNNHDVNGVKDEN
;
A
#
# COMPACT_ATOMS: atom_id res chain seq x y z
N MET A 1 4.80 13.03 20.44
CA MET A 1 6.03 12.91 21.24
C MET A 1 6.17 11.46 21.67
N LEU A 2 7.35 10.87 21.50
CA LEU A 2 7.68 9.53 21.98
C LEU A 2 7.86 9.58 23.51
N LEU A 3 7.30 8.60 24.20
CA LEU A 3 7.32 8.50 25.67
C LEU A 3 8.27 7.40 26.11
N THR A 4 8.62 7.38 27.43
CA THR A 4 9.18 6.19 28.04
C THR A 4 8.06 5.15 28.24
N ARG A 5 8.43 3.88 28.48
CA ARG A 5 7.45 2.82 28.74
C ARG A 5 6.55 3.14 29.95
N ASP A 6 7.13 3.67 31.01
CA ASP A 6 6.39 3.96 32.24
C ASP A 6 5.50 5.18 32.08
N ASP A 7 5.97 6.24 31.40
CA ASP A 7 5.15 7.40 31.09
C ASP A 7 4.00 7.04 30.14
N PHE A 8 4.26 6.21 29.13
CA PHE A 8 3.22 5.71 28.23
C PHE A 8 2.10 5.03 29.02
N ARG A 9 2.45 4.08 29.89
CA ARG A 9 1.48 3.35 30.70
C ARG A 9 0.67 4.30 31.59
N ASN A 10 1.35 5.18 32.31
CA ASN A 10 0.70 6.10 33.23
C ASN A 10 -0.23 7.08 32.51
N LEU A 11 0.24 7.71 31.43
CA LEU A 11 -0.54 8.69 30.68
C LEU A 11 -1.72 8.05 29.94
N VAL A 12 -1.59 6.81 29.43
CA VAL A 12 -2.72 6.06 28.85
C VAL A 12 -3.77 5.81 29.93
N PHE A 13 -3.37 5.33 31.12
CA PHE A 13 -4.31 5.08 32.22
C PHE A 13 -4.98 6.37 32.71
N GLU A 14 -4.25 7.46 32.86
CA GLU A 14 -4.79 8.78 33.26
C GLU A 14 -5.80 9.30 32.25
N ARG A 15 -5.47 9.30 30.94
CA ARG A 15 -6.37 9.72 29.87
C ARG A 15 -7.68 8.94 29.90
N ASP A 16 -7.59 7.61 30.10
CA ASP A 16 -8.73 6.69 30.06
C ASP A 16 -9.38 6.51 31.45
N ARG A 17 -8.96 7.31 32.46
CA ARG A 17 -9.50 7.30 33.83
C ARG A 17 -9.41 5.93 34.51
N HIS A 18 -8.35 5.18 34.24
CA HIS A 18 -8.11 3.82 34.75
C HIS A 18 -9.25 2.84 34.44
N ARG A 19 -9.89 2.97 33.28
CA ARG A 19 -10.99 2.13 32.82
C ARG A 19 -10.73 1.65 31.40
N CYS A 20 -11.19 0.43 31.12
CA CYS A 20 -11.23 -0.07 29.75
C CYS A 20 -12.07 0.87 28.87
N VAL A 21 -11.49 1.37 27.80
CA VAL A 21 -12.16 2.30 26.88
C VAL A 21 -13.34 1.65 26.14
N VAL A 22 -13.35 0.31 26.03
CA VAL A 22 -14.36 -0.45 25.30
C VAL A 22 -15.56 -0.81 26.18
N CYS A 23 -15.32 -1.42 27.35
CA CYS A 23 -16.40 -1.94 28.20
C CYS A 23 -16.61 -1.17 29.52
N GLY A 24 -15.71 -0.23 29.85
CA GLY A 24 -15.78 0.56 31.08
C GLY A 24 -15.26 -0.14 32.36
N ASN A 25 -14.94 -1.45 32.29
CA ASN A 25 -14.37 -2.19 33.44
C ASN A 25 -12.98 -1.65 33.80
N GLY A 26 -12.61 -1.72 35.07
CA GLY A 26 -11.31 -1.23 35.51
C GLY A 26 -11.03 -1.49 37.01
N LEU A 27 -10.02 -0.81 37.54
CA LEU A 27 -9.60 -0.99 38.93
C LEU A 27 -10.73 -0.69 39.93
N HIS A 28 -11.63 0.23 39.58
CA HIS A 28 -12.75 0.65 40.45
C HIS A 28 -13.79 -0.46 40.72
N ASN A 29 -13.86 -1.48 39.89
CA ASN A 29 -14.77 -2.62 40.00
C ASN A 29 -14.03 -3.98 40.03
N GLY A 30 -12.73 -3.95 40.33
CA GLY A 30 -11.94 -5.16 40.62
C GLY A 30 -11.34 -5.84 39.38
N HIS A 31 -11.43 -5.24 38.19
CA HIS A 31 -10.84 -5.78 36.96
C HIS A 31 -9.39 -5.34 36.81
N LYS A 32 -8.56 -6.20 36.25
CA LYS A 32 -7.21 -5.84 35.80
C LYS A 32 -7.27 -4.99 34.54
N ILE A 33 -6.32 -4.10 34.39
CA ILE A 33 -6.19 -3.26 33.16
C ILE A 33 -4.75 -3.31 32.66
N ASP A 34 -4.61 -3.20 31.34
CA ASP A 34 -3.32 -3.01 30.68
C ASP A 34 -3.34 -1.82 29.71
N ALA A 35 -2.16 -1.23 29.52
CA ALA A 35 -1.95 -0.18 28.51
C ALA A 35 -1.58 -0.84 27.18
N HIS A 36 -2.62 -1.14 26.42
CA HIS A 36 -2.54 -1.85 25.15
C HIS A 36 -1.95 -0.96 24.05
N HIS A 37 -1.01 -1.50 23.27
CA HIS A 37 -0.58 -0.89 22.02
C HIS A 37 -1.59 -1.21 20.91
N ILE A 38 -2.21 -0.18 20.33
CA ILE A 38 -3.23 -0.33 19.29
C ILE A 38 -2.63 -0.94 18.01
N ILE A 39 -1.48 -0.43 17.58
CA ILE A 39 -0.60 -1.07 16.60
C ILE A 39 0.60 -1.63 17.35
N GLU A 40 0.95 -2.85 17.06
CA GLU A 40 2.02 -3.59 17.76
C GLU A 40 3.34 -2.79 17.75
N ARG A 41 3.94 -2.66 18.94
CA ARG A 41 5.16 -1.86 19.15
C ARG A 41 6.36 -2.32 18.32
N ARG A 42 6.45 -3.60 17.97
CA ARG A 42 7.54 -4.17 17.16
C ARG A 42 7.52 -3.71 15.69
N LEU A 43 6.43 -3.11 15.26
CA LEU A 43 6.32 -2.47 13.92
C LEU A 43 6.93 -1.07 13.89
N TRP A 44 7.31 -0.52 15.04
CA TRP A 44 7.88 0.81 15.17
C TRP A 44 9.38 0.74 15.41
N ALA A 45 10.16 1.45 14.62
CA ALA A 45 11.61 1.52 14.78
C ALA A 45 12.03 2.07 16.17
N ASP A 46 11.20 2.92 16.77
CA ASP A 46 11.40 3.58 18.07
C ASP A 46 10.61 2.95 19.23
N GLY A 47 9.93 1.83 18.99
CA GLY A 47 9.17 1.07 20.00
C GLY A 47 7.71 1.51 20.18
N GLY A 48 7.23 2.56 19.48
CA GLY A 48 5.82 2.92 19.36
C GLY A 48 5.12 3.42 20.63
N TYR A 49 5.87 3.93 21.61
CA TYR A 49 5.33 4.47 22.87
C TYR A 49 4.74 5.88 22.68
N TYR A 50 3.75 5.99 21.81
CA TYR A 50 3.00 7.22 21.57
C TYR A 50 1.64 7.16 22.26
N LEU A 51 1.22 8.22 22.95
CA LEU A 51 -0.09 8.28 23.60
C LEU A 51 -1.24 7.94 22.64
N ALA A 52 -1.14 8.39 21.37
CA ALA A 52 -2.09 8.07 20.31
C ALA A 52 -2.01 6.62 19.79
N ASN A 53 -1.04 5.82 20.24
CA ASN A 53 -0.94 4.37 19.97
C ASN A 53 -1.31 3.53 21.19
N GLY A 54 -1.86 4.11 22.24
CA GLY A 54 -2.21 3.43 23.48
C GLY A 54 -3.69 3.49 23.78
N ALA A 55 -4.23 2.44 24.42
CA ALA A 55 -5.56 2.39 24.97
C ALA A 55 -5.59 1.53 26.25
N THR A 56 -6.35 1.95 27.26
CA THR A 56 -6.58 1.12 28.45
C THR A 56 -7.61 0.04 28.12
N LEU A 57 -7.23 -1.23 28.24
CA LEU A 57 -8.13 -2.37 28.04
C LEU A 57 -8.14 -3.25 29.32
N CYS A 58 -9.28 -3.90 29.61
CA CYS A 58 -9.35 -4.87 30.71
C CYS A 58 -8.64 -6.16 30.32
N ASP A 59 -7.86 -6.72 31.29
CA ASP A 59 -7.06 -7.94 31.12
C ASP A 59 -7.64 -9.06 31.98
N ASP A 60 -8.81 -9.53 31.60
CA ASP A 60 -9.57 -10.58 32.30
C ASP A 60 -9.45 -11.94 31.58
N GLY A 61 -8.28 -12.24 31.04
CA GLY A 61 -8.03 -13.43 30.22
C GLY A 61 -8.82 -13.39 28.88
N LYS A 62 -9.36 -14.52 28.45
CA LYS A 62 -10.04 -14.62 27.14
C LYS A 62 -11.30 -13.78 27.03
N ASP A 63 -11.93 -13.41 28.13
CA ASP A 63 -13.14 -12.57 28.13
C ASP A 63 -12.79 -11.08 28.12
N GLY A 64 -11.55 -10.72 28.43
CA GLY A 64 -11.08 -9.34 28.47
C GLY A 64 -10.95 -8.68 27.10
N CYS A 65 -11.17 -7.35 27.07
CA CYS A 65 -11.02 -6.57 25.84
C CYS A 65 -9.58 -6.56 25.33
N HIS A 66 -8.58 -6.71 26.21
CA HIS A 66 -7.18 -6.85 25.83
C HIS A 66 -6.96 -8.08 24.95
N TYR A 67 -7.43 -9.26 25.40
CA TYR A 67 -7.36 -10.48 24.60
C TYR A 67 -8.11 -10.36 23.28
N LYS A 68 -9.30 -9.75 23.28
CA LYS A 68 -10.08 -9.54 22.06
C LYS A 68 -9.36 -8.63 21.04
N ALA A 69 -8.64 -7.61 21.52
CA ALA A 69 -7.81 -6.77 20.67
C ALA A 69 -6.55 -7.50 20.15
N GLU A 70 -5.89 -8.30 21.01
CA GLU A 70 -4.74 -9.14 20.63
C GLU A 70 -5.13 -10.16 19.54
N THR A 71 -6.27 -10.81 19.68
CA THR A 71 -6.79 -11.79 18.71
C THR A 71 -7.50 -11.15 17.52
N THR A 72 -7.48 -9.82 17.43
CA THR A 72 -8.11 -9.04 16.35
C THR A 72 -9.64 -9.16 16.25
N PHE A 73 -10.29 -9.69 17.27
CA PHE A 73 -11.75 -9.69 17.40
C PHE A 73 -12.28 -8.26 17.60
N LEU A 74 -11.55 -7.43 18.35
CA LEU A 74 -11.71 -5.98 18.34
C LEU A 74 -10.75 -5.39 17.31
N SER A 75 -11.29 -4.64 16.37
CA SER A 75 -10.49 -3.98 15.35
C SER A 75 -9.70 -2.80 15.93
N VAL A 76 -8.62 -2.45 15.25
CA VAL A 76 -7.81 -1.25 15.55
C VAL A 76 -8.69 0.01 15.58
N GLU A 77 -9.64 0.13 14.65
CA GLU A 77 -10.51 1.29 14.56
C GLU A 77 -11.55 1.36 15.69
N GLU A 78 -12.08 0.22 16.14
CA GLU A 78 -12.97 0.18 17.31
C GLU A 78 -12.24 0.64 18.56
N VAL A 79 -11.02 0.18 18.79
CA VAL A 79 -10.21 0.59 19.94
C VAL A 79 -9.85 2.07 19.87
N ARG A 80 -9.45 2.59 18.69
CA ARG A 80 -9.15 4.02 18.48
C ARG A 80 -10.37 4.90 18.78
N ARG A 81 -11.52 4.53 18.23
CA ARG A 81 -12.79 5.26 18.44
C ARG A 81 -13.18 5.27 19.91
N ALA A 82 -13.10 4.13 20.60
CA ALA A 82 -13.40 4.02 22.02
C ALA A 82 -12.45 4.86 22.88
N ALA A 83 -11.19 4.98 22.50
CA ALA A 83 -10.19 5.81 23.17
C ALA A 83 -10.22 7.29 22.79
N GLY A 84 -11.13 7.72 21.89
CA GLY A 84 -11.25 9.11 21.44
C GLY A 84 -10.02 9.62 20.66
N ILE A 85 -9.31 8.73 19.95
CA ILE A 85 -8.08 9.08 19.22
C ILE A 85 -8.46 9.57 17.82
N GLU A 86 -8.39 10.89 17.60
CA GLU A 86 -8.67 11.53 16.31
C GLU A 86 -7.45 11.54 15.40
N LYS A 87 -6.27 11.84 15.96
CA LYS A 87 -5.02 11.89 15.20
C LYS A 87 -4.34 10.53 15.19
N VAL A 88 -4.52 9.81 14.10
CA VAL A 88 -3.87 8.53 13.88
C VAL A 88 -2.38 8.74 13.58
N ILE A 89 -1.53 8.00 14.28
CA ILE A 89 -0.11 7.84 13.96
C ILE A 89 0.13 6.39 13.57
N LEU A 90 1.06 6.18 12.65
CA LEU A 90 1.39 4.87 12.10
C LEU A 90 2.91 4.68 12.02
N PRO A 91 3.41 3.43 12.07
CA PRO A 91 4.80 3.12 11.72
C PRO A 91 5.19 3.66 10.34
N GLU A 92 6.48 3.87 10.10
CA GLU A 92 7.01 4.51 8.90
C GLU A 92 6.58 3.84 7.59
N ASP A 93 6.45 2.51 7.57
CA ASP A 93 6.08 1.74 6.39
C ASP A 93 4.57 1.45 6.27
N MET A 94 3.75 1.99 7.18
CA MET A 94 2.29 1.89 7.14
C MET A 94 1.64 3.17 6.60
N TYR A 95 0.49 3.03 5.96
CA TYR A 95 -0.15 4.12 5.22
C TYR A 95 -1.58 4.36 5.70
N PRO A 96 -2.02 5.64 5.83
CA PRO A 96 -3.35 5.98 6.35
C PRO A 96 -4.53 5.50 5.49
N ASP A 97 -4.28 5.18 4.23
CA ASP A 97 -5.28 4.70 3.28
C ASP A 97 -5.54 3.19 3.36
N HIS A 98 -4.86 2.48 4.28
CA HIS A 98 -5.09 1.06 4.54
C HIS A 98 -5.82 0.82 5.86
N VAL A 99 -6.57 -0.26 5.91
CA VAL A 99 -7.10 -0.82 7.15
C VAL A 99 -6.14 -1.92 7.63
N TYR A 100 -5.66 -1.79 8.84
CA TYR A 100 -4.72 -2.75 9.44
C TYR A 100 -5.34 -3.48 10.61
N ASP A 101 -4.92 -4.74 10.81
CA ASP A 101 -5.04 -5.32 12.13
C ASP A 101 -3.87 -4.87 13.03
N LYS A 102 -3.95 -5.21 14.32
CA LYS A 102 -2.91 -4.87 15.30
C LYS A 102 -1.50 -5.29 14.87
N TRP A 103 -1.38 -6.40 14.16
CA TRP A 103 -0.13 -7.04 13.78
C TRP A 103 0.48 -6.54 12.47
N GLY A 104 -0.15 -5.52 11.88
CA GLY A 104 0.33 -4.88 10.64
C GLY A 104 -0.08 -5.60 9.35
N ASN A 105 -1.00 -6.56 9.43
CA ASN A 105 -1.59 -7.15 8.24
C ASN A 105 -2.64 -6.19 7.67
N VAL A 106 -2.63 -5.93 6.36
CA VAL A 106 -3.69 -5.15 5.72
C VAL A 106 -4.93 -6.01 5.56
N ILE A 107 -6.07 -5.50 6.02
CA ILE A 107 -7.37 -6.14 5.85
C ILE A 107 -7.94 -5.70 4.50
N LEU A 108 -8.23 -6.68 3.63
CA LEU A 108 -8.81 -6.46 2.32
C LEU A 108 -10.34 -6.29 2.41
N THR A 109 -10.94 -5.75 1.37
CA THR A 109 -12.40 -5.52 1.32
C THR A 109 -13.23 -6.81 1.35
N ASP A 110 -12.64 -7.94 0.97
CA ASP A 110 -13.26 -9.27 1.02
C ASP A 110 -12.99 -10.02 2.34
N GLY A 111 -12.34 -9.36 3.32
CA GLY A 111 -12.02 -9.93 4.63
C GLY A 111 -10.70 -10.71 4.70
N ARG A 112 -10.11 -11.07 3.56
CA ARG A 112 -8.75 -11.65 3.53
C ARG A 112 -7.73 -10.66 4.07
N ARG A 113 -6.55 -11.12 4.45
CA ARG A 113 -5.47 -10.26 4.95
C ARG A 113 -4.17 -10.49 4.19
N THR A 114 -3.42 -9.42 4.00
CA THR A 114 -2.03 -9.58 3.53
C THR A 114 -1.14 -10.11 4.64
N LYS A 115 -0.10 -10.85 4.28
CA LYS A 115 0.94 -11.24 5.23
C LYS A 115 1.81 -10.01 5.57
N GLY A 116 1.62 -9.46 6.75
CA GLY A 116 2.38 -8.31 7.24
C GLY A 116 3.76 -8.69 7.80
N PRO A 117 4.55 -7.71 8.27
CA PRO A 117 5.92 -7.93 8.75
C PRO A 117 6.06 -8.95 9.88
N LEU A 118 5.03 -9.08 10.72
CA LEU A 118 5.02 -9.99 11.86
C LEU A 118 4.30 -11.33 11.59
N TYR A 119 3.88 -11.60 10.36
CA TYR A 119 3.13 -12.81 10.02
C TYR A 119 3.87 -14.11 10.40
N ASN A 120 5.19 -14.16 10.20
CA ASN A 120 6.01 -15.33 10.51
C ASN A 120 6.49 -15.39 11.97
N ASP A 121 6.16 -14.40 12.81
CA ASP A 121 6.49 -14.42 14.23
C ASP A 121 5.65 -15.48 14.95
N GLU A 122 6.32 -16.38 15.67
CA GLU A 122 5.66 -17.51 16.33
C GLU A 122 4.63 -17.07 17.38
N SER A 123 4.90 -15.97 18.12
CA SER A 123 3.98 -15.43 19.12
C SER A 123 2.71 -14.89 18.48
N VAL A 124 2.84 -14.21 17.34
CA VAL A 124 1.70 -13.67 16.57
C VAL A 124 0.88 -14.80 15.96
N ARG A 125 1.55 -15.80 15.38
CA ARG A 125 0.85 -16.98 14.81
C ARG A 125 0.03 -17.73 15.86
N LYS A 126 0.54 -17.88 17.08
CA LYS A 126 -0.22 -18.50 18.19
C LYS A 126 -1.47 -17.70 18.54
N VAL A 127 -1.35 -16.38 18.63
CA VAL A 127 -2.48 -15.51 18.97
C VAL A 127 -3.53 -15.53 17.85
N LEU A 128 -3.11 -15.42 16.60
CA LEU A 128 -4.02 -15.45 15.45
C LEU A 128 -4.68 -16.83 15.26
N ALA A 129 -4.00 -17.92 15.64
CA ALA A 129 -4.61 -19.26 15.63
C ALA A 129 -5.74 -19.40 16.65
N ASP A 130 -5.67 -18.68 17.78
CA ASP A 130 -6.75 -18.65 18.77
C ASP A 130 -8.00 -17.92 18.26
N PHE A 131 -7.89 -16.99 17.32
CA PHE A 131 -9.01 -16.33 16.69
C PHE A 131 -9.88 -17.30 15.87
N ASN A 132 -9.27 -18.29 15.25
CA ASN A 132 -9.97 -19.28 14.41
C ASN A 132 -10.75 -20.33 15.24
N ARG A 133 -10.77 -20.21 16.57
CA ARG A 133 -11.59 -21.08 17.44
C ARG A 133 -12.96 -20.44 17.62
N PRO A 134 -14.05 -21.22 17.55
CA PRO A 134 -15.39 -20.71 17.82
C PRO A 134 -15.42 -20.08 19.22
N ILE A 135 -15.69 -18.79 19.30
CA ILE A 135 -15.92 -18.10 20.55
C ILE A 135 -17.37 -18.35 20.91
N TYR A 136 -17.62 -19.19 21.91
CA TYR A 136 -18.93 -19.32 22.52
C TYR A 136 -19.25 -18.05 23.31
N VAL A 137 -19.92 -17.10 22.67
CA VAL A 137 -20.51 -15.98 23.38
C VAL A 137 -21.77 -16.50 24.05
N SER A 138 -21.77 -16.62 25.35
CA SER A 138 -22.96 -16.93 26.15
C SER A 138 -23.88 -15.70 26.20
N MET A 139 -24.55 -15.43 25.12
CA MET A 139 -25.72 -14.59 25.05
C MET A 139 -26.77 -15.33 24.28
N GLY A 140 -27.50 -16.22 24.91
CA GLY A 140 -28.87 -16.74 24.66
C GLY A 140 -29.41 -16.83 23.22
N GLU A 141 -28.63 -16.57 22.19
CA GLU A 141 -28.98 -16.71 20.79
C GLU A 141 -27.93 -17.55 20.09
N GLU A 142 -28.36 -18.61 19.40
CA GLU A 142 -27.51 -19.44 18.56
C GLU A 142 -26.74 -18.57 17.55
N LEU A 143 -25.40 -18.56 17.65
CA LEU A 143 -24.56 -18.08 16.59
C LEU A 143 -24.68 -19.07 15.42
N VAL A 144 -25.54 -18.76 14.48
CA VAL A 144 -25.62 -19.45 13.20
C VAL A 144 -24.51 -18.94 12.31
N GLY A 145 -23.41 -19.67 12.23
CA GLY A 145 -22.33 -19.46 11.27
C GLY A 145 -20.98 -19.84 11.86
N ASP A 146 -20.32 -20.82 11.27
CA ASP A 146 -18.90 -21.06 11.51
C ASP A 146 -18.12 -19.80 11.10
N LEU A 147 -17.31 -19.24 12.04
CA LEU A 147 -16.37 -18.17 11.68
C LEU A 147 -15.35 -18.76 10.70
N GLU A 148 -15.40 -18.30 9.47
CA GLU A 148 -14.42 -18.69 8.47
C GLU A 148 -13.00 -18.30 8.96
N PRO A 149 -12.01 -19.20 8.83
CA PRO A 149 -10.65 -18.92 9.20
C PRO A 149 -10.13 -17.69 8.45
N ILE A 150 -9.34 -16.83 9.12
CA ILE A 150 -8.68 -15.71 8.46
C ILE A 150 -7.78 -16.26 7.35
N GLN A 151 -8.09 -15.90 6.11
CA GLN A 151 -7.28 -16.25 4.95
C GLN A 151 -6.20 -15.20 4.73
N PHE A 152 -4.95 -15.64 4.62
CA PHE A 152 -3.80 -14.79 4.35
C PHE A 152 -3.35 -14.92 2.90
N VAL A 153 -3.04 -13.78 2.28
CA VAL A 153 -2.56 -13.66 0.90
C VAL A 153 -1.27 -12.85 0.83
N GLU A 154 -0.50 -13.04 -0.23
CA GLU A 154 0.78 -12.35 -0.45
C GLU A 154 0.63 -11.25 -1.51
N TYR A 155 -0.29 -10.31 -1.34
CA TYR A 155 -0.38 -9.16 -2.21
C TYR A 155 0.54 -8.05 -1.73
N VAL A 156 1.30 -7.49 -2.66
CA VAL A 156 2.39 -6.56 -2.37
C VAL A 156 2.08 -5.21 -2.99
N LYS A 157 2.19 -4.16 -2.17
CA LYS A 157 2.07 -2.78 -2.63
C LYS A 157 3.22 -2.43 -3.57
N TYR A 158 2.93 -1.69 -4.66
CA TYR A 158 4.01 -1.13 -5.49
C TYR A 158 4.84 -0.13 -4.66
N PRO A 159 6.19 -0.25 -4.66
CA PRO A 159 7.03 0.57 -3.78
C PRO A 159 6.98 2.06 -4.13
N ARG A 160 7.31 2.91 -3.16
CA ARG A 160 7.48 4.35 -3.42
C ARG A 160 8.75 4.57 -4.25
N THR A 161 8.61 5.15 -5.44
CA THR A 161 9.73 5.53 -6.30
C THR A 161 10.33 6.85 -5.83
N TYR A 162 11.65 6.90 -5.62
CA TYR A 162 12.36 8.11 -5.18
C TYR A 162 12.61 9.05 -6.34
N HIS A 163 12.63 10.34 -6.06
CA HIS A 163 12.92 11.38 -7.04
C HIS A 163 14.40 11.43 -7.38
N LEU A 164 14.71 11.58 -8.67
CA LEU A 164 16.06 11.95 -9.11
C LEU A 164 16.45 13.30 -8.49
N PRO A 165 17.74 13.56 -8.22
CA PRO A 165 18.19 14.80 -7.57
C PRO A 165 17.73 16.07 -8.27
N TRP A 166 17.59 16.04 -9.58
CA TRP A 166 17.16 17.18 -10.42
C TRP A 166 15.63 17.19 -10.72
N SER A 167 14.85 16.32 -10.11
CA SER A 167 13.39 16.32 -10.25
C SER A 167 12.78 17.52 -9.50
N PRO A 168 12.09 18.46 -10.16
CA PRO A 168 11.55 19.65 -9.50
C PRO A 168 10.21 19.43 -8.80
N GLY A 169 9.46 18.35 -9.16
CA GLY A 169 8.14 18.06 -8.64
C GLY A 169 8.12 17.36 -7.28
N LYS A 170 9.18 17.51 -6.46
CA LYS A 170 9.23 16.95 -5.11
C LYS A 170 8.38 17.75 -4.14
N THR A 171 7.65 17.05 -3.27
CA THR A 171 6.98 17.58 -2.09
C THR A 171 7.82 17.32 -0.83
N GLU A 172 7.38 17.87 0.31
CA GLU A 172 8.09 17.68 1.60
C GLU A 172 8.16 16.21 2.03
N ASP A 173 7.16 15.40 1.64
CA ASP A 173 7.07 13.97 1.96
C ASP A 173 7.84 13.07 0.97
N ASP A 174 8.33 13.62 -0.14
CA ASP A 174 9.03 12.86 -1.16
C ASP A 174 10.49 12.65 -0.82
N ARG A 175 10.99 11.45 -1.13
CA ARG A 175 12.40 11.10 -0.92
C ARG A 175 13.18 11.24 -2.22
N THR A 176 14.44 11.68 -2.07
CA THR A 176 15.39 11.82 -3.18
C THR A 176 16.27 10.57 -3.26
N PHE A 177 16.49 10.09 -4.46
CA PHE A 177 17.46 9.04 -4.77
C PHE A 177 18.88 9.52 -4.41
N GLN A 178 19.58 8.77 -3.55
CA GLN A 178 20.79 9.29 -2.89
C GLN A 178 22.05 9.03 -3.70
N ASP A 179 22.16 7.87 -4.31
CA ASP A 179 23.40 7.42 -4.93
C ASP A 179 23.16 6.97 -6.39
N LEU A 180 23.54 7.83 -7.32
CA LEU A 180 23.42 7.56 -8.76
C LEU A 180 24.49 6.62 -9.30
N SER A 181 25.56 6.35 -8.53
CA SER A 181 26.64 5.44 -8.95
C SER A 181 26.13 4.03 -9.20
N VAL A 182 24.98 3.66 -8.61
CA VAL A 182 24.33 2.36 -8.86
C VAL A 182 23.93 2.14 -10.31
N PHE A 183 23.78 3.20 -11.11
CA PHE A 183 23.45 3.15 -12.54
C PHE A 183 24.71 3.18 -13.42
N GLU A 184 25.86 3.62 -12.92
CA GLU A 184 27.07 3.81 -13.71
C GLU A 184 27.52 2.51 -14.38
N GLY A 185 27.77 2.59 -15.69
CA GLY A 185 28.19 1.46 -16.51
C GLY A 185 27.10 0.40 -16.75
N LYS A 186 25.88 0.59 -16.23
CA LYS A 186 24.77 -0.35 -16.42
C LYS A 186 23.79 0.12 -17.50
N ARG A 187 23.14 -0.84 -18.16
CA ARG A 187 22.01 -0.57 -19.04
C ARG A 187 20.81 -0.13 -18.18
N VAL A 188 20.23 0.98 -18.55
CA VAL A 188 19.02 1.51 -17.94
C VAL A 188 17.94 1.71 -18.99
N ILE A 189 16.70 1.59 -18.54
CA ILE A 189 15.53 1.89 -19.33
C ILE A 189 14.87 3.15 -18.74
N VAL A 190 14.57 4.10 -19.61
CA VAL A 190 13.79 5.27 -19.22
C VAL A 190 12.45 5.24 -19.94
N THR A 191 11.40 5.20 -19.17
CA THR A 191 10.03 5.19 -19.68
C THR A 191 9.32 6.50 -19.39
N ARG A 192 8.34 6.85 -20.23
CA ARG A 192 7.45 7.98 -19.95
C ARG A 192 6.68 7.72 -18.65
N LYS A 193 6.72 8.68 -17.73
CA LYS A 193 5.85 8.65 -16.56
C LYS A 193 4.47 9.15 -16.96
N MET A 194 3.55 8.22 -17.10
CA MET A 194 2.15 8.51 -17.38
C MET A 194 1.46 9.03 -16.12
N ASP A 195 0.44 9.83 -16.30
CA ASP A 195 -0.34 10.47 -15.23
C ASP A 195 -1.68 9.74 -15.07
N GLY A 196 -1.66 8.71 -14.27
CA GLY A 196 -2.80 7.85 -14.00
C GLY A 196 -2.78 7.27 -12.60
N GLU A 197 -3.44 6.14 -12.42
CA GLU A 197 -3.47 5.41 -11.16
C GLU A 197 -2.68 4.10 -11.27
N ASN A 198 -1.81 3.82 -10.28
CA ASN A 198 -1.10 2.55 -10.22
C ASN A 198 -2.09 1.37 -10.16
N PHE A 199 -1.83 0.35 -10.96
CA PHE A 199 -2.53 -0.92 -11.00
C PHE A 199 -1.56 -2.06 -10.75
N SER A 200 -1.96 -3.02 -9.89
CA SER A 200 -1.26 -4.27 -9.68
C SER A 200 -2.24 -5.42 -9.87
N GLY A 201 -1.97 -6.28 -10.85
CA GLY A 201 -2.80 -7.42 -11.22
C GLY A 201 -2.12 -8.75 -10.91
N TYR A 202 -2.79 -9.59 -10.13
CA TYR A 202 -2.45 -10.99 -9.87
C TYR A 202 -3.41 -11.89 -10.62
N ARG A 203 -3.16 -13.18 -10.60
CA ARG A 203 -4.04 -14.15 -11.26
C ARG A 203 -5.48 -14.13 -10.73
N ASP A 204 -5.64 -13.98 -9.43
CA ASP A 204 -6.91 -14.06 -8.71
C ASP A 204 -7.39 -12.72 -8.14
N TYR A 205 -6.58 -11.66 -8.25
CA TYR A 205 -6.85 -10.39 -7.60
C TYR A 205 -6.23 -9.21 -8.35
N CYS A 206 -6.75 -8.02 -8.15
CA CYS A 206 -6.09 -6.79 -8.55
C CYS A 206 -6.41 -5.64 -7.59
N HIS A 207 -5.48 -4.71 -7.49
CA HIS A 207 -5.61 -3.55 -6.62
C HIS A 207 -4.92 -2.32 -7.24
N ALA A 208 -5.29 -1.14 -6.79
CA ALA A 208 -4.59 0.10 -7.06
C ALA A 208 -3.31 0.19 -6.20
N ARG A 209 -2.83 1.39 -5.90
CA ARG A 209 -1.71 1.53 -4.98
C ARG A 209 -2.03 0.98 -3.59
N SER A 210 -3.27 1.16 -3.11
CA SER A 210 -3.77 0.50 -1.91
C SER A 210 -4.09 -0.97 -2.22
N VAL A 211 -3.57 -1.90 -1.42
CA VAL A 211 -3.79 -3.36 -1.62
C VAL A 211 -5.18 -3.82 -1.19
N ASP A 212 -5.97 -2.98 -0.52
CA ASP A 212 -7.30 -3.33 -0.01
C ASP A 212 -8.37 -3.54 -1.11
N GLY A 213 -8.05 -3.21 -2.36
CA GLY A 213 -8.90 -3.46 -3.52
C GLY A 213 -10.22 -2.69 -3.55
N ARG A 214 -10.35 -1.57 -2.78
CA ARG A 214 -11.59 -0.76 -2.76
C ARG A 214 -12.10 -0.49 -4.16
N SER A 215 -13.40 -0.68 -4.35
CA SER A 215 -14.03 -0.48 -5.64
C SER A 215 -14.20 1.01 -5.93
N HIS A 216 -13.94 1.37 -7.20
CA HIS A 216 -14.26 2.68 -7.77
C HIS A 216 -14.50 2.49 -9.26
N TYR A 217 -15.50 3.15 -9.82
CA TYR A 217 -15.90 2.93 -11.23
C TYR A 217 -14.78 3.23 -12.25
N THR A 218 -13.84 4.12 -11.92
CA THR A 218 -12.67 4.41 -12.78
C THR A 218 -11.71 3.24 -12.91
N ARG A 219 -11.84 2.22 -12.07
CA ARG A 219 -11.03 1.00 -12.08
C ARG A 219 -11.71 -0.18 -12.76
N ASP A 220 -13.01 -0.07 -13.06
CA ASP A 220 -13.80 -1.18 -13.56
C ASP A 220 -13.33 -1.64 -14.94
N TRP A 221 -12.97 -0.70 -15.82
CA TRP A 221 -12.40 -1.04 -17.11
C TRP A 221 -11.08 -1.82 -16.97
N ALA A 222 -10.15 -1.32 -16.16
CA ALA A 222 -8.85 -1.97 -15.93
C ALA A 222 -9.01 -3.36 -15.30
N LYS A 223 -9.95 -3.52 -14.35
CA LYS A 223 -10.28 -4.81 -13.74
C LYS A 223 -10.81 -5.79 -14.80
N ASN A 224 -11.77 -5.37 -15.61
CA ASN A 224 -12.36 -6.20 -16.65
C ASN A 224 -11.32 -6.61 -17.71
N PHE A 225 -10.48 -5.69 -18.15
CA PHE A 225 -9.40 -5.95 -19.09
C PHE A 225 -8.41 -6.98 -18.53
N TRP A 226 -8.02 -6.81 -17.25
CA TRP A 226 -7.08 -7.71 -16.59
C TRP A 226 -7.67 -9.10 -16.35
N MET A 227 -8.91 -9.21 -15.88
CA MET A 227 -9.57 -10.49 -15.61
C MET A 227 -9.64 -11.41 -16.84
N GLN A 228 -9.66 -10.85 -18.04
CA GLN A 228 -9.63 -11.62 -19.30
C GLN A 228 -8.25 -12.23 -19.61
N ARG A 229 -7.18 -11.79 -18.93
CA ARG A 229 -5.77 -12.15 -19.17
C ARG A 229 -5.10 -12.77 -17.95
N SER A 230 -5.64 -12.55 -16.78
CA SER A 230 -5.00 -12.90 -15.50
C SER A 230 -4.67 -14.38 -15.36
N TYR A 231 -5.44 -15.28 -16.01
CA TYR A 231 -5.23 -16.73 -15.98
C TYR A 231 -3.92 -17.16 -16.67
N GLU A 232 -3.36 -16.35 -17.56
CA GLU A 232 -2.08 -16.60 -18.24
C GLU A 232 -0.88 -16.30 -17.34
N LEU A 233 -1.07 -15.50 -16.29
CA LEU A 233 -0.01 -15.16 -15.36
C LEU A 233 0.25 -16.33 -14.39
N PRO A 234 1.51 -16.72 -14.13
CA PRO A 234 1.84 -17.73 -13.12
C PRO A 234 1.34 -17.34 -11.72
N ASP A 235 1.06 -18.35 -10.88
CA ASP A 235 0.64 -18.12 -9.50
C ASP A 235 1.70 -17.35 -8.71
N GLY A 236 1.27 -16.38 -7.91
CA GLY A 236 2.16 -15.53 -7.12
C GLY A 236 2.84 -14.40 -7.90
N TRP A 237 2.73 -14.39 -9.23
CA TRP A 237 3.25 -13.29 -10.05
C TRP A 237 2.28 -12.11 -10.06
N ARG A 238 2.80 -10.92 -10.34
CA ARG A 238 1.99 -9.71 -10.57
C ARG A 238 2.50 -8.86 -11.71
N VAL A 239 1.57 -8.29 -12.42
CA VAL A 239 1.77 -7.21 -13.40
C VAL A 239 1.58 -5.89 -12.69
N CYS A 240 2.45 -4.91 -12.96
CA CYS A 240 2.23 -3.52 -12.55
C CYS A 240 2.07 -2.64 -13.79
N ALA A 241 1.05 -1.82 -13.76
CA ALA A 241 0.63 -0.96 -14.87
C ALA A 241 0.12 0.39 -14.37
N GLU A 242 -0.03 1.34 -15.29
CA GLU A 242 -0.73 2.60 -15.05
C GLU A 242 -2.12 2.52 -15.65
N ASN A 243 -3.15 2.72 -14.83
CA ASN A 243 -4.54 2.85 -15.25
C ASN A 243 -4.81 4.29 -15.65
N LEU A 244 -5.04 4.50 -16.93
CA LEU A 244 -5.26 5.79 -17.59
C LEU A 244 -6.71 6.00 -18.00
N TYR A 245 -7.66 5.26 -17.46
CA TYR A 245 -9.07 5.41 -17.80
C TYR A 245 -9.59 6.82 -17.48
N ALA A 246 -9.41 7.27 -16.25
CA ALA A 246 -9.79 8.61 -15.83
C ALA A 246 -8.70 9.65 -16.16
N VAL A 247 -9.11 10.84 -16.54
CA VAL A 247 -8.23 12.00 -16.68
C VAL A 247 -7.80 12.45 -15.27
N HIS A 248 -6.50 12.58 -15.06
CA HIS A 248 -5.92 13.16 -13.85
C HIS A 248 -5.54 14.64 -14.07
N SER A 249 -4.24 14.97 -14.15
CA SER A 249 -3.82 16.34 -14.49
C SER A 249 -3.50 16.52 -15.97
N ILE A 250 -3.31 15.42 -16.71
CA ILE A 250 -3.04 15.42 -18.15
C ILE A 250 -4.13 14.61 -18.84
N LYS A 251 -4.72 15.20 -19.90
CA LYS A 251 -5.65 14.50 -20.78
C LYS A 251 -4.90 13.88 -21.96
N TYR A 252 -5.13 12.60 -22.17
CA TYR A 252 -4.61 11.85 -23.30
C TYR A 252 -5.72 11.59 -24.31
N ASP A 253 -5.47 11.82 -25.60
CA ASP A 253 -6.47 11.62 -26.66
C ASP A 253 -6.14 10.46 -27.61
N ASP A 254 -4.95 9.81 -27.45
CA ASP A 254 -4.43 8.82 -28.40
C ASP A 254 -3.63 7.71 -27.67
N LEU A 255 -4.22 7.12 -26.65
CA LEU A 255 -3.59 6.02 -25.91
C LEU A 255 -3.68 4.71 -26.70
N PRO A 256 -2.67 3.82 -26.63
CA PRO A 256 -2.78 2.46 -27.18
C PRO A 256 -3.73 1.55 -26.36
N GLY A 257 -4.18 2.00 -25.22
CA GLY A 257 -5.09 1.34 -24.29
C GLY A 257 -5.12 2.08 -22.97
N TYR A 258 -6.12 1.81 -22.12
CA TYR A 258 -6.23 2.48 -20.81
C TYR A 258 -5.33 1.88 -19.73
N LEU A 259 -4.74 0.70 -19.95
CA LEU A 259 -3.86 0.06 -19.00
C LEU A 259 -2.49 -0.18 -19.65
N LEU A 260 -1.47 0.57 -19.23
CA LEU A 260 -0.12 0.49 -19.80
C LEU A 260 0.85 -0.16 -18.81
N GLY A 261 1.40 -1.32 -19.20
CA GLY A 261 2.33 -2.08 -18.38
C GLY A 261 3.72 -1.45 -18.26
N PHE A 262 4.37 -1.63 -17.11
CA PHE A 262 5.72 -1.12 -16.91
C PHE A 262 6.63 -2.04 -16.07
N SER A 263 6.12 -3.03 -15.35
CA SER A 263 6.94 -4.04 -14.66
C SER A 263 6.15 -5.31 -14.36
N ILE A 264 6.87 -6.44 -14.29
CA ILE A 264 6.35 -7.74 -13.88
C ILE A 264 7.23 -8.28 -12.76
N TRP A 265 6.62 -8.92 -11.79
CA TRP A 265 7.26 -9.46 -10.60
C TRP A 265 6.89 -10.92 -10.43
N ASN A 266 7.88 -11.76 -10.15
CA ASN A 266 7.66 -13.19 -9.93
C ASN A 266 7.25 -13.52 -8.48
N GLU A 267 7.01 -14.80 -8.21
CA GLU A 267 6.61 -15.33 -6.90
C GLU A 267 7.63 -15.10 -5.78
N TYR A 268 8.89 -14.83 -6.12
CA TYR A 268 9.95 -14.48 -5.16
C TYR A 268 10.02 -12.97 -4.88
N ASN A 269 9.05 -12.21 -5.39
CA ASN A 269 9.04 -10.76 -5.31
C ASN A 269 10.28 -10.12 -5.96
N THR A 270 10.73 -10.69 -7.06
CA THR A 270 11.81 -10.17 -7.93
C THR A 270 11.18 -9.53 -9.16
N CYS A 271 11.53 -8.28 -9.44
CA CYS A 271 11.19 -7.60 -10.69
C CYS A 271 11.97 -8.25 -11.84
N LEU A 272 11.28 -8.65 -12.89
CA LEU A 272 11.92 -9.22 -14.08
C LEU A 272 12.85 -8.21 -14.75
N SER A 273 13.80 -8.71 -15.53
CA SER A 273 14.57 -7.88 -16.45
C SER A 273 13.63 -7.12 -17.40
N TRP A 274 14.13 -6.05 -18.01
CA TRP A 274 13.32 -5.32 -18.98
C TRP A 274 12.97 -6.17 -20.20
N ASP A 275 13.91 -6.95 -20.69
CA ASP A 275 13.68 -7.78 -21.87
C ASP A 275 12.63 -8.87 -21.60
N ASP A 276 12.70 -9.56 -20.45
CA ASP A 276 11.64 -10.49 -20.03
C ASP A 276 10.30 -9.78 -19.79
N THR A 277 10.34 -8.55 -19.26
CA THR A 277 9.12 -7.73 -19.04
C THR A 277 8.43 -7.42 -20.37
N VAL A 278 9.18 -7.06 -21.40
CA VAL A 278 8.64 -6.80 -22.75
C VAL A 278 8.04 -8.06 -23.36
N GLU A 279 8.73 -9.19 -23.25
CA GLU A 279 8.25 -10.48 -23.75
C GLU A 279 6.90 -10.86 -23.06
N TRP A 280 6.84 -10.77 -21.74
CA TRP A 280 5.61 -11.09 -21.02
C TRP A 280 4.45 -10.16 -21.36
N PHE A 281 4.66 -8.85 -21.52
CA PHE A 281 3.58 -7.94 -21.94
C PHE A 281 3.10 -8.25 -23.36
N SER A 282 4.01 -8.70 -24.24
CA SER A 282 3.62 -9.17 -25.57
C SER A 282 2.77 -10.45 -25.51
N LEU A 283 3.13 -11.40 -24.65
CA LEU A 283 2.34 -12.64 -24.44
C LEU A 283 0.96 -12.35 -23.85
N LEU A 284 0.86 -11.39 -22.96
CA LEU A 284 -0.40 -10.97 -22.33
C LEU A 284 -1.26 -10.06 -23.24
N ASP A 285 -0.81 -9.76 -24.45
CA ASP A 285 -1.47 -8.78 -25.35
C ASP A 285 -1.82 -7.49 -24.61
N MET A 286 -0.84 -6.92 -23.92
CA MET A 286 -1.00 -5.74 -23.08
C MET A 286 -0.03 -4.65 -23.49
N PRO A 287 -0.53 -3.44 -23.83
CA PRO A 287 0.33 -2.32 -24.22
C PRO A 287 1.20 -1.84 -23.04
N MET A 288 2.36 -1.30 -23.39
CA MET A 288 3.34 -0.80 -22.42
C MET A 288 3.46 0.72 -22.44
N VAL A 289 3.99 1.27 -21.34
CA VAL A 289 4.40 2.67 -21.29
C VAL A 289 5.49 2.96 -22.34
N PRO A 290 5.49 4.14 -23.00
CA PRO A 290 6.50 4.48 -24.01
C PRO A 290 7.92 4.50 -23.44
N VAL A 291 8.87 3.88 -24.14
CA VAL A 291 10.30 3.91 -23.84
C VAL A 291 10.91 5.17 -24.46
N LEU A 292 11.59 5.97 -23.65
CA LEU A 292 12.29 7.20 -24.05
C LEU A 292 13.78 6.99 -24.26
N TYR A 293 14.37 6.02 -23.54
CA TYR A 293 15.80 5.70 -23.63
C TYR A 293 16.02 4.23 -23.23
N ASP A 294 16.87 3.57 -23.98
CA ASP A 294 17.39 2.23 -23.68
C ASP A 294 18.88 2.22 -23.98
N GLY A 295 19.73 2.09 -22.98
CA GLY A 295 21.17 2.11 -23.15
C GLY A 295 21.94 2.20 -21.84
N ILE A 296 23.25 2.30 -21.96
CA ILE A 296 24.12 2.51 -20.80
C ILE A 296 23.83 3.87 -20.17
N TRP A 297 23.79 3.91 -18.84
CA TRP A 297 23.53 5.13 -18.08
C TRP A 297 24.31 6.34 -18.61
N ASN A 298 23.60 7.38 -18.98
CA ASN A 298 24.16 8.66 -19.38
C ASN A 298 23.29 9.78 -18.80
N GLU A 299 23.74 10.35 -17.68
CA GLU A 299 22.98 11.37 -16.96
C GLU A 299 22.65 12.60 -17.83
N ALA A 300 23.62 13.05 -18.64
CA ALA A 300 23.45 14.21 -19.51
C ALA A 300 22.41 13.97 -20.61
N ALA A 301 22.34 12.76 -21.17
CA ALA A 301 21.34 12.38 -22.14
C ALA A 301 19.95 12.24 -21.49
N ILE A 302 19.89 11.59 -20.31
CA ILE A 302 18.63 11.35 -19.60
C ILE A 302 17.98 12.66 -19.13
N LYS A 303 18.78 13.64 -18.66
CA LYS A 303 18.27 14.96 -18.31
C LYS A 303 17.60 15.72 -19.46
N LYS A 304 17.93 15.39 -20.70
CA LYS A 304 17.34 16.00 -21.92
C LYS A 304 16.06 15.31 -22.40
N LEU A 305 15.65 14.21 -21.76
CA LEU A 305 14.43 13.48 -22.14
C LEU A 305 13.14 14.18 -21.75
N TYR A 306 13.22 15.31 -21.05
CA TYR A 306 12.08 16.14 -20.71
C TYR A 306 12.43 17.61 -20.90
N ASP A 307 11.63 18.32 -21.71
CA ASP A 307 11.67 19.76 -21.88
C ASP A 307 10.36 20.37 -21.39
N GLU A 308 10.44 21.21 -20.35
CA GLU A 308 9.27 21.87 -19.74
C GLU A 308 8.41 22.64 -20.74
N LYS A 309 8.99 23.13 -21.85
CA LYS A 309 8.27 23.92 -22.85
C LYS A 309 7.42 23.08 -23.80
N THR A 310 7.85 21.85 -24.10
CA THR A 310 7.21 20.98 -25.10
C THR A 310 6.45 19.83 -24.46
N ASP A 311 6.88 19.36 -23.29
CA ASP A 311 6.41 18.10 -22.72
C ASP A 311 5.45 18.27 -21.55
N ARG A 312 5.32 19.50 -21.03
CA ARG A 312 4.55 19.79 -19.82
C ARG A 312 3.11 19.27 -19.86
N ASP A 313 2.46 19.43 -20.99
CA ASP A 313 1.05 19.04 -21.18
C ASP A 313 0.92 17.67 -21.88
N VAL A 314 2.06 16.99 -22.12
CA VAL A 314 2.12 15.69 -22.80
C VAL A 314 2.40 14.55 -21.82
N HIS A 315 3.25 14.77 -20.82
CA HIS A 315 3.54 13.76 -19.79
C HIS A 315 4.10 14.38 -18.50
N GLU A 316 3.98 13.62 -17.42
CA GLU A 316 4.33 14.08 -16.08
C GLU A 316 5.85 14.09 -15.83
N GLY A 317 6.60 13.36 -16.63
CA GLY A 317 8.03 13.16 -16.48
C GLY A 317 8.48 11.80 -16.98
N TYR A 318 9.47 11.21 -16.33
CA TYR A 318 9.97 9.88 -16.70
C TYR A 318 10.40 9.06 -15.49
N VAL A 319 10.47 7.74 -15.70
CA VAL A 319 10.98 6.77 -14.72
C VAL A 319 12.23 6.10 -15.29
N VAL A 320 13.30 6.06 -14.52
CA VAL A 320 14.54 5.35 -14.83
C VAL A 320 14.54 4.04 -14.02
N ARG A 321 14.84 2.92 -14.65
CA ARG A 321 15.07 1.64 -13.98
C ARG A 321 16.32 0.94 -14.52
N LEU A 322 16.93 0.08 -13.70
CA LEU A 322 17.90 -0.89 -14.20
C LEU A 322 17.21 -1.81 -15.23
N ALA A 323 17.91 -2.15 -16.31
CA ALA A 323 17.44 -3.13 -17.29
C ALA A 323 17.44 -4.54 -16.73
N ASP A 324 18.42 -4.86 -15.86
CA ASP A 324 18.50 -6.15 -15.18
C ASP A 324 17.35 -6.35 -14.17
N SER A 325 17.14 -7.60 -13.78
CA SER A 325 16.24 -7.97 -12.68
C SER A 325 16.78 -7.49 -11.33
N PHE A 326 15.86 -7.23 -10.37
CA PHE A 326 16.21 -6.83 -9.01
C PHE A 326 15.14 -7.26 -8.00
N GLU A 327 15.56 -7.51 -6.76
CA GLU A 327 14.64 -7.87 -5.68
C GLU A 327 13.84 -6.65 -5.18
N TYR A 328 12.70 -6.88 -4.58
CA TYR A 328 11.83 -5.83 -4.02
C TYR A 328 12.55 -4.94 -3.01
N LYS A 329 13.41 -5.51 -2.16
CA LYS A 329 14.22 -4.76 -1.18
C LYS A 329 15.17 -3.75 -1.84
N ASP A 330 15.62 -4.04 -3.09
CA ASP A 330 16.56 -3.23 -3.85
C ASP A 330 15.87 -2.21 -4.77
N PHE A 331 14.51 -2.13 -4.74
CA PHE A 331 13.75 -1.19 -5.56
C PHE A 331 14.22 0.25 -5.38
N LYS A 332 14.50 0.64 -4.14
CA LYS A 332 14.92 2.01 -3.77
C LYS A 332 16.25 2.44 -4.41
N THR A 333 17.07 1.47 -4.85
CA THR A 333 18.35 1.69 -5.53
C THR A 333 18.34 1.27 -7.00
N SER A 334 17.19 0.78 -7.49
CA SER A 334 17.05 0.27 -8.86
C SER A 334 16.10 1.10 -9.73
N VAL A 335 15.24 1.91 -9.10
CA VAL A 335 14.22 2.70 -9.80
C VAL A 335 14.15 4.12 -9.25
N ALA A 336 14.18 5.11 -10.14
CA ALA A 336 14.06 6.52 -9.79
C ALA A 336 13.11 7.24 -10.74
N LYS A 337 12.53 8.37 -10.33
CA LYS A 337 11.61 9.17 -11.15
C LYS A 337 12.07 10.62 -11.28
N TYR A 338 11.75 11.21 -12.42
CA TYR A 338 11.69 12.65 -12.63
C TYR A 338 10.23 13.06 -12.77
N VAL A 339 9.83 14.11 -12.07
CA VAL A 339 8.48 14.66 -12.14
C VAL A 339 8.58 16.17 -12.34
N ARG A 340 7.80 16.71 -13.26
CA ARG A 340 7.74 18.15 -13.55
C ARG A 340 7.29 18.97 -12.34
N ALA A 341 7.63 20.25 -12.32
CA ALA A 341 7.13 21.16 -11.30
C ALA A 341 5.59 21.28 -11.38
N ASN A 342 4.96 21.50 -10.22
CA ASN A 342 3.51 21.73 -10.13
C ASN A 342 2.65 20.61 -10.79
N HIS A 343 3.10 19.36 -10.72
CA HIS A 343 2.35 18.21 -11.25
C HIS A 343 1.03 17.99 -10.50
N VAL A 344 0.91 18.39 -9.24
CA VAL A 344 -0.34 18.38 -8.49
C VAL A 344 -1.04 19.72 -8.71
N ALA A 345 -1.94 19.78 -9.71
CA ALA A 345 -2.63 21.02 -10.08
C ALA A 345 -3.77 21.41 -9.12
N SER A 346 -4.23 20.53 -8.24
CA SER A 346 -5.29 20.82 -7.27
C SER A 346 -4.96 20.28 -5.88
N GLN A 347 -5.26 21.08 -4.83
CA GLN A 347 -5.22 20.62 -3.43
C GLN A 347 -6.32 19.58 -3.11
N LYS A 348 -7.29 19.38 -4.01
CA LYS A 348 -8.31 18.33 -3.89
C LYS A 348 -7.79 17.10 -4.62
N HIS A 349 -7.65 16.02 -3.86
CA HIS A 349 -7.35 14.72 -4.44
C HIS A 349 -8.39 14.40 -5.52
N TRP A 350 -7.96 14.06 -6.73
CA TRP A 350 -8.83 13.78 -7.90
C TRP A 350 -9.99 12.83 -7.55
N PHE A 351 -9.74 11.88 -6.64
CA PHE A 351 -10.68 10.87 -6.17
C PHE A 351 -11.93 11.43 -5.47
N TYR A 352 -11.84 12.61 -4.82
CA TYR A 352 -12.94 13.17 -4.02
C TYR A 352 -13.71 14.32 -4.71
N GLY A 353 -13.37 14.63 -5.95
CA GLY A 353 -13.81 15.92 -6.57
C GLY A 353 -15.11 15.89 -7.36
N SER A 354 -15.55 14.77 -7.90
CA SER A 354 -16.79 14.66 -8.70
C SER A 354 -17.25 13.20 -8.83
N ASN A 355 -18.53 12.99 -8.99
CA ASN A 355 -19.12 11.69 -9.33
C ASN A 355 -18.95 11.34 -10.83
N ASN A 356 -18.29 12.19 -11.61
CA ASN A 356 -18.05 12.01 -13.05
C ASN A 356 -16.65 12.51 -13.36
N HIS A 357 -15.74 11.60 -13.70
CA HIS A 357 -14.42 11.93 -14.22
C HIS A 357 -14.44 11.90 -15.74
N ASP A 358 -13.74 12.85 -16.37
CA ASP A 358 -13.48 12.78 -17.81
C ASP A 358 -12.65 11.52 -18.11
N VAL A 359 -12.93 10.91 -19.24
CA VAL A 359 -12.24 9.70 -19.71
C VAL A 359 -11.23 10.10 -20.76
N ASN A 360 -10.04 9.51 -20.70
CA ASN A 360 -9.02 9.66 -21.75
C ASN A 360 -9.46 8.99 -23.06
N GLY A 361 -8.86 9.41 -24.17
CA GLY A 361 -9.10 8.81 -25.49
C GLY A 361 -8.13 7.67 -25.78
N VAL A 362 -8.61 6.62 -26.42
CA VAL A 362 -7.79 5.55 -27.01
C VAL A 362 -7.86 5.62 -28.53
N LYS A 363 -6.82 5.11 -29.21
CA LYS A 363 -6.82 4.97 -30.67
C LYS A 363 -8.00 4.11 -31.08
N ASP A 364 -8.77 4.56 -32.07
CA ASP A 364 -9.74 3.71 -32.73
C ASP A 364 -9.00 2.54 -33.38
N GLU A 365 -9.41 1.31 -33.07
CA GLU A 365 -8.98 0.14 -33.83
C GLU A 365 -9.53 0.28 -35.26
N ASN A 366 -8.68 0.69 -36.23
CA ASN A 366 -8.97 0.65 -37.64
C ASN A 366 -8.74 -0.72 -38.21
#